data_8e62532b7f0c058df2f61290a4cf5123
#
_entry.id   8e62532b7f0c058df2f61290a4cf5123
#
_cell.length_a   1.000
_cell.length_b   1.000
_cell.length_c   1.000
_cell.angle_alpha   90.00
_cell.angle_beta   90.00
_cell.angle_gamma   90.00
#
_symmetry.space_group_name_H-M   'P 1'
#
loop_
_entity.id
_entity.type
_entity.pdbx_description
1 polymer ?
#
loop_
_entity_poly.entity_id
_entity_poly.type
_entity_poly.pdbx_seq_one_letter_code
_entity_poly.pdbx_strand_id
1 'polypeptide(L)'
;METIMLKQLISATLIFILSTAALAGKPQNYLYTSSDELDQLRLLLERQDIDGVQVVYSWKQLESEPGKYDFSAIEKDLSLLNRIKKKLFIQIQDRFFEKNARYIPFYLQQDTKYQGGLVAQVDNPGEGKAQSYGWVAIQWNTALRKSYQNLLSELAKEFDGRIAGINLPETAVDIDMKQDKTGFSCDRYFAAELDNIKFARQVFKKSYVVQYVNFWPCEWDNDHQYMSRFFNFASKNKIGLGGPDIVPYQSAQMKNAYPFFNRYKGKLDLVAMAVQEPTLTYTNPKTKKPFTQQEFTDFAESYLGANIIFWSATTPWLKQ
;
A
#
# COMPACT_ATOMS: atom_id res chain seq x y z
N MET A 1 -8.44 79.63 -16.94
CA MET A 1 -8.82 78.54 -16.02
C MET A 1 -8.86 77.26 -16.84
N GLU A 2 -7.74 76.58 -16.91
CA GLU A 2 -7.58 75.34 -17.69
C GLU A 2 -7.62 74.17 -16.72
N THR A 3 -8.52 73.26 -16.94
CA THR A 3 -8.70 72.06 -16.12
C THR A 3 -7.91 70.93 -16.73
N ILE A 4 -6.83 70.51 -16.09
CA ILE A 4 -5.99 69.40 -16.51
C ILE A 4 -6.69 68.10 -16.07
N MET A 5 -7.14 67.30 -17.02
CA MET A 5 -7.62 65.95 -16.80
C MET A 5 -6.44 64.95 -16.78
N LEU A 6 -6.18 64.37 -15.62
CA LEU A 6 -5.18 63.32 -15.43
C LEU A 6 -5.76 61.96 -15.81
N LYS A 7 -5.33 61.38 -16.94
CA LYS A 7 -5.69 60.02 -17.31
C LYS A 7 -4.81 59.04 -16.58
N GLN A 8 -5.36 58.29 -15.65
CA GLN A 8 -4.68 57.12 -15.05
C GLN A 8 -4.73 55.94 -16.04
N LEU A 9 -3.57 55.50 -16.52
CA LEU A 9 -3.40 54.24 -17.21
C LEU A 9 -3.31 53.12 -16.16
N ILE A 10 -4.34 52.30 -16.10
CA ILE A 10 -4.30 51.01 -15.34
C ILE A 10 -3.65 49.97 -16.24
N SER A 11 -2.39 49.64 -15.97
CA SER A 11 -1.68 48.55 -16.63
C SER A 11 -2.10 47.22 -15.94
N ALA A 12 -2.94 46.44 -16.59
CA ALA A 12 -3.29 45.12 -16.12
C ALA A 12 -2.19 44.13 -16.52
N THR A 13 -1.32 43.80 -15.57
CA THR A 13 -0.33 42.72 -15.76
C THR A 13 -1.01 41.37 -15.66
N LEU A 14 -1.24 40.73 -16.80
CA LEU A 14 -1.77 39.37 -16.88
C LEU A 14 -0.66 38.38 -16.43
N ILE A 15 -0.72 37.90 -15.20
CA ILE A 15 0.17 36.84 -14.73
C ILE A 15 -0.34 35.53 -15.30
N PHE A 16 0.31 35.05 -16.37
CA PHE A 16 0.16 33.67 -16.84
C PHE A 16 0.80 32.72 -15.83
N ILE A 17 0.00 32.09 -15.00
CA ILE A 17 0.43 30.94 -14.22
C ILE A 17 0.51 29.76 -15.18
N LEU A 18 1.70 29.53 -15.75
CA LEU A 18 2.03 28.28 -16.43
C LEU A 18 2.04 27.18 -15.34
N SER A 19 0.94 26.45 -15.22
CA SER A 19 0.95 25.20 -14.49
C SER A 19 1.83 24.22 -15.31
N THR A 20 3.08 24.10 -14.93
CA THR A 20 3.92 23.00 -15.39
C THR A 20 3.29 21.72 -14.85
N ALA A 21 2.50 21.02 -15.69
CA ALA A 21 2.22 19.63 -15.46
C ALA A 21 3.59 18.93 -15.40
N ALA A 22 4.03 18.56 -14.20
CA ALA A 22 5.21 17.72 -14.07
C ALA A 22 4.93 16.46 -14.88
N LEU A 23 5.69 16.29 -15.97
CA LEU A 23 5.72 15.02 -16.67
C LEU A 23 6.14 14.00 -15.62
N ALA A 24 5.24 13.08 -15.26
CA ALA A 24 5.57 11.98 -14.37
C ALA A 24 6.76 11.26 -15.01
N GLY A 25 7.90 11.28 -14.34
CA GLY A 25 9.06 10.52 -14.80
C GLY A 25 8.76 9.02 -14.72
N LYS A 26 9.56 8.21 -15.41
CA LYS A 26 9.41 6.75 -15.35
C LYS A 26 9.36 6.30 -13.88
N PRO A 27 8.51 5.30 -13.55
CA PRO A 27 8.46 4.77 -12.20
C PRO A 27 9.84 4.30 -11.72
N GLN A 28 10.16 4.55 -10.44
CA GLN A 28 11.33 3.99 -9.79
C GLN A 28 11.14 2.48 -9.60
N ASN A 29 12.22 1.73 -9.75
CA ASN A 29 12.19 0.29 -9.57
C ASN A 29 12.69 -0.08 -8.17
N TYR A 30 11.86 -0.77 -7.43
CA TYR A 30 12.19 -1.35 -6.14
C TYR A 30 12.03 -2.86 -6.20
N LEU A 31 12.79 -3.59 -5.41
CA LEU A 31 12.52 -5.00 -5.18
C LEU A 31 11.39 -5.17 -4.15
N TYR A 32 10.78 -6.33 -4.12
CA TYR A 32 9.84 -6.79 -3.11
C TYR A 32 10.32 -8.11 -2.52
N THR A 33 10.44 -8.19 -1.19
CA THR A 33 10.92 -9.38 -0.49
C THR A 33 10.46 -9.42 0.97
N SER A 34 10.71 -10.54 1.63
CA SER A 34 10.57 -10.70 3.08
C SER A 34 11.87 -10.37 3.82
N SER A 35 11.76 -10.08 5.12
CA SER A 35 12.87 -9.59 5.95
C SER A 35 14.06 -10.55 6.07
N ASP A 36 13.84 -11.85 5.97
CA ASP A 36 14.85 -12.89 6.07
C ASP A 36 15.56 -13.20 4.75
N GLU A 37 15.09 -12.64 3.63
CA GLU A 37 15.62 -12.90 2.29
C GLU A 37 16.53 -11.77 1.75
N LEU A 38 16.56 -10.61 2.39
CA LEU A 38 17.23 -9.43 1.87
C LEU A 38 18.74 -9.65 1.59
N ASP A 39 19.42 -10.37 2.47
CA ASP A 39 20.85 -10.68 2.31
C ASP A 39 21.14 -11.46 1.01
N GLN A 40 20.18 -12.28 0.56
CA GLN A 40 20.30 -13.10 -0.66
C GLN A 40 20.14 -12.25 -1.94
N LEU A 41 19.53 -11.07 -1.82
CA LEU A 41 19.24 -10.17 -2.94
C LEU A 41 20.33 -9.13 -3.19
N ARG A 42 21.48 -9.23 -2.52
CA ARG A 42 22.54 -8.22 -2.56
C ARG A 42 22.97 -7.86 -3.98
N LEU A 43 23.19 -8.85 -4.85
CA LEU A 43 23.58 -8.59 -6.24
C LEU A 43 22.52 -7.85 -7.05
N LEU A 44 21.24 -8.14 -6.79
CA LEU A 44 20.13 -7.40 -7.41
C LEU A 44 20.05 -5.97 -6.90
N LEU A 45 20.25 -5.77 -5.59
CA LEU A 45 20.21 -4.46 -4.97
C LEU A 45 21.38 -3.56 -5.42
N GLU A 46 22.53 -4.13 -5.79
CA GLU A 46 23.69 -3.37 -6.31
C GLU A 46 23.46 -2.85 -7.74
N ARG A 47 22.44 -3.33 -8.47
CA ARG A 47 22.11 -2.84 -9.82
C ARG A 47 21.76 -1.36 -9.79
N GLN A 48 22.18 -0.63 -10.81
CA GLN A 48 21.94 0.83 -10.93
C GLN A 48 20.49 1.16 -11.25
N ASP A 49 19.76 0.25 -11.88
CA ASP A 49 18.35 0.41 -12.23
C ASP A 49 17.37 0.05 -11.09
N ILE A 50 17.88 -0.34 -9.93
CA ILE A 50 17.09 -0.59 -8.71
C ILE A 50 17.33 0.56 -7.73
N ASP A 51 16.27 1.22 -7.29
CA ASP A 51 16.31 2.39 -6.38
C ASP A 51 16.22 1.99 -4.90
N GLY A 52 15.63 0.86 -4.61
CA GLY A 52 15.41 0.40 -3.24
C GLY A 52 14.72 -0.94 -3.14
N VAL A 53 14.13 -1.19 -1.98
CA VAL A 53 13.38 -2.42 -1.69
C VAL A 53 12.20 -2.15 -0.77
N GLN A 54 11.10 -2.85 -0.97
CA GLN A 54 10.04 -3.04 0.00
C GLN A 54 10.27 -4.35 0.72
N VAL A 55 10.38 -4.29 2.04
CA VAL A 55 10.57 -5.45 2.90
C VAL A 55 9.34 -5.66 3.77
N VAL A 56 8.83 -6.89 3.76
CA VAL A 56 7.66 -7.28 4.53
C VAL A 56 8.08 -7.76 5.92
N TYR A 57 7.50 -7.17 6.95
CA TYR A 57 7.63 -7.59 8.34
C TYR A 57 6.26 -7.95 8.90
N SER A 58 6.15 -9.08 9.57
CA SER A 58 4.91 -9.44 10.26
C SER A 58 4.79 -8.67 11.57
N TRP A 59 3.57 -8.39 12.00
CA TRP A 59 3.33 -7.76 13.30
C TRP A 59 3.96 -8.56 14.45
N LYS A 60 3.83 -9.91 14.42
CA LYS A 60 4.41 -10.81 15.42
C LYS A 60 5.93 -10.67 15.56
N GLN A 61 6.63 -10.45 14.45
CA GLN A 61 8.09 -10.28 14.44
C GLN A 61 8.51 -8.99 15.15
N LEU A 62 7.69 -7.94 15.05
CA LEU A 62 8.02 -6.62 15.56
C LEU A 62 7.56 -6.37 17.00
N GLU A 63 6.63 -7.18 17.51
CA GLU A 63 6.09 -7.06 18.86
C GLU A 63 5.81 -8.44 19.45
N SER A 64 6.64 -8.89 20.38
CA SER A 64 6.50 -10.20 21.01
C SER A 64 5.51 -10.22 22.18
N GLU A 65 5.47 -9.17 22.98
CA GLU A 65 4.60 -8.94 24.12
C GLU A 65 4.07 -7.50 24.09
N PRO A 66 2.99 -7.17 24.82
CA PRO A 66 2.42 -5.83 24.83
C PRO A 66 3.47 -4.73 25.09
N GLY A 67 3.72 -3.89 24.11
CA GLY A 67 4.67 -2.78 24.20
C GLY A 67 6.15 -3.18 24.20
N LYS A 68 6.49 -4.45 23.94
CA LYS A 68 7.86 -4.91 23.75
C LYS A 68 8.17 -5.06 22.28
N TYR A 69 8.74 -4.02 21.72
CA TYR A 69 9.08 -3.95 20.31
C TYR A 69 10.51 -4.37 20.03
N ASP A 70 10.71 -5.14 18.97
CA ASP A 70 12.01 -5.50 18.44
C ASP A 70 12.11 -5.10 16.97
N PHE A 71 12.89 -4.06 16.71
CA PHE A 71 13.13 -3.53 15.38
C PHE A 71 14.53 -3.88 14.84
N SER A 72 15.22 -4.82 15.48
CA SER A 72 16.59 -5.22 15.09
C SER A 72 16.70 -5.69 13.65
N ALA A 73 15.68 -6.40 13.14
CA ALA A 73 15.62 -6.82 11.74
C ALA A 73 15.54 -5.60 10.79
N ILE A 74 14.70 -4.61 11.11
CA ILE A 74 14.59 -3.38 10.31
C ILE A 74 15.90 -2.59 10.33
N GLU A 75 16.54 -2.46 11.50
CA GLU A 75 17.83 -1.77 11.63
C GLU A 75 18.94 -2.47 10.84
N LYS A 76 18.98 -3.80 10.86
CA LYS A 76 19.91 -4.61 10.06
C LYS A 76 19.72 -4.31 8.57
N ASP A 77 18.48 -4.41 8.08
CA ASP A 77 18.14 -4.22 6.68
C ASP A 77 18.43 -2.78 6.23
N LEU A 78 18.04 -1.79 7.05
CA LEU A 78 18.32 -0.37 6.78
C LEU A 78 19.82 -0.09 6.74
N SER A 79 20.61 -0.69 7.64
CA SER A 79 22.07 -0.54 7.68
C SER A 79 22.74 -1.11 6.43
N LEU A 80 22.23 -2.27 5.93
CA LEU A 80 22.70 -2.85 4.68
C LEU A 80 22.41 -1.93 3.50
N LEU A 81 21.16 -1.45 3.39
CA LEU A 81 20.72 -0.61 2.28
C LEU A 81 21.42 0.76 2.26
N ASN A 82 21.65 1.37 3.41
CA ASN A 82 22.36 2.63 3.51
C ASN A 82 23.80 2.53 2.98
N ARG A 83 24.51 1.41 3.22
CA ARG A 83 25.86 1.19 2.70
C ARG A 83 25.93 1.15 1.17
N ILE A 84 24.88 0.67 0.52
CA ILE A 84 24.76 0.61 -0.93
C ILE A 84 23.88 1.70 -1.52
N LYS A 85 23.52 2.71 -0.72
CA LYS A 85 22.70 3.88 -1.08
C LYS A 85 21.32 3.52 -1.68
N LYS A 86 20.69 2.49 -1.15
CA LYS A 86 19.32 2.06 -1.52
C LYS A 86 18.32 2.45 -0.46
N LYS A 87 17.07 2.63 -0.87
CA LYS A 87 15.99 3.08 0.00
C LYS A 87 15.17 1.90 0.52
N LEU A 88 14.63 2.02 1.73
CA LEU A 88 13.75 1.03 2.35
C LEU A 88 12.33 1.52 2.38
N PHE A 89 11.38 0.72 1.91
CA PHE A 89 9.98 0.74 2.29
C PHE A 89 9.70 -0.40 3.26
N ILE A 90 9.05 -0.10 4.39
CA ILE A 90 8.58 -1.11 5.34
C ILE A 90 7.14 -1.45 4.99
N GLN A 91 6.81 -2.72 4.79
CA GLN A 91 5.43 -3.18 4.75
C GLN A 91 5.12 -3.95 6.02
N ILE A 92 4.11 -3.49 6.76
CA ILE A 92 3.61 -4.22 7.93
C ILE A 92 2.51 -5.16 7.50
N GLN A 93 2.65 -6.44 7.84
CA GLN A 93 1.66 -7.45 7.47
C GLN A 93 0.86 -7.92 8.68
N ASP A 94 -0.46 -7.79 8.60
CA ASP A 94 -1.45 -8.21 9.59
C ASP A 94 -2.51 -9.16 9.02
N ARG A 95 -2.37 -9.51 7.73
CA ARG A 95 -3.21 -10.49 7.02
C ARG A 95 -2.36 -11.47 6.24
N PHE A 96 -2.82 -12.69 6.17
CA PHE A 96 -2.01 -13.82 5.70
C PHE A 96 -2.86 -14.70 4.82
N PHE A 97 -2.31 -15.12 3.70
CA PHE A 97 -2.96 -15.94 2.68
C PHE A 97 -2.55 -17.41 2.77
N GLU A 98 -2.15 -17.84 3.95
CA GLU A 98 -1.77 -19.21 4.27
C GLU A 98 -2.61 -19.75 5.42
N LYS A 99 -3.08 -20.97 5.30
CA LYS A 99 -3.98 -21.61 6.26
C LYS A 99 -3.43 -21.63 7.70
N ASN A 100 -2.13 -21.79 7.85
CA ASN A 100 -1.48 -21.90 9.17
C ASN A 100 -0.80 -20.61 9.64
N ALA A 101 -0.74 -19.58 8.81
CA ALA A 101 -0.07 -18.32 9.14
C ALA A 101 -0.93 -17.46 10.07
N ARG A 102 -0.44 -17.23 11.29
CA ARG A 102 -1.04 -16.34 12.31
C ARG A 102 0.03 -15.45 12.88
N TYR A 103 0.56 -14.55 12.06
CA TYR A 103 1.74 -13.77 12.38
C TYR A 103 1.42 -12.43 13.04
N ILE A 104 0.38 -12.40 13.90
CA ILE A 104 0.19 -11.32 14.87
C ILE A 104 0.73 -11.75 16.25
N PRO A 105 1.03 -10.82 17.17
CA PRO A 105 1.46 -11.15 18.54
C PRO A 105 0.56 -12.16 19.23
N PHE A 106 1.17 -13.06 19.98
CA PHE A 106 0.45 -14.16 20.61
C PHE A 106 -0.55 -13.67 21.67
N TYR A 107 -0.21 -12.62 22.40
CA TYR A 107 -1.10 -12.04 23.40
C TYR A 107 -2.42 -11.52 22.81
N LEU A 108 -2.41 -11.04 21.56
CA LEU A 108 -3.63 -10.61 20.85
C LEU A 108 -4.57 -11.78 20.53
N GLN A 109 -4.01 -13.00 20.42
CA GLN A 109 -4.79 -14.19 20.12
C GLN A 109 -5.40 -14.83 21.39
N GLN A 110 -4.85 -14.52 22.58
CA GLN A 110 -5.23 -15.16 23.84
C GLN A 110 -6.14 -14.30 24.72
N ASP A 111 -5.87 -12.99 24.81
CA ASP A 111 -6.64 -12.11 25.69
C ASP A 111 -8.04 -11.84 25.09
N THR A 112 -9.06 -12.12 25.88
CA THR A 112 -10.48 -12.02 25.49
C THR A 112 -10.90 -10.64 24.98
N LYS A 113 -10.22 -9.57 25.42
CA LYS A 113 -10.49 -8.20 24.93
C LYS A 113 -10.24 -8.02 23.42
N TYR A 114 -9.38 -8.85 22.86
CA TYR A 114 -9.07 -8.86 21.43
C TYR A 114 -9.88 -9.88 20.64
N GLN A 115 -10.81 -10.61 21.27
CA GLN A 115 -11.71 -11.57 20.62
C GLN A 115 -10.95 -12.61 19.75
N GLY A 116 -9.78 -13.05 20.18
CA GLY A 116 -8.93 -13.98 19.42
C GLY A 116 -8.02 -13.33 18.37
N GLY A 117 -8.14 -12.02 18.15
CA GLY A 117 -7.22 -11.22 17.34
C GLY A 117 -7.30 -11.42 15.83
N LEU A 118 -7.75 -12.57 15.37
CA LEU A 118 -7.81 -12.97 13.97
C LEU A 118 -9.17 -13.55 13.62
N VAL A 119 -9.57 -13.38 12.36
CA VAL A 119 -10.67 -14.12 11.74
C VAL A 119 -10.17 -14.79 10.47
N ALA A 120 -10.75 -15.95 10.15
CA ALA A 120 -10.43 -16.67 8.94
C ALA A 120 -10.88 -15.89 7.70
N GLN A 121 -9.99 -15.77 6.74
CA GLN A 121 -10.34 -15.40 5.38
C GLN A 121 -10.81 -16.64 4.61
N VAL A 122 -11.78 -16.45 3.76
CA VAL A 122 -12.34 -17.52 2.92
C VAL A 122 -12.10 -17.18 1.46
N ASP A 123 -11.89 -18.21 0.65
CA ASP A 123 -11.80 -18.04 -0.79
C ASP A 123 -13.22 -18.06 -1.38
N ASN A 124 -13.55 -17.02 -2.15
CA ASN A 124 -14.82 -16.88 -2.86
C ASN A 124 -16.08 -17.16 -2.02
N PRO A 125 -16.41 -16.34 -1.03
CA PRO A 125 -17.55 -16.56 -0.15
C PRO A 125 -18.92 -16.60 -0.88
N GLY A 126 -18.96 -16.23 -2.17
CA GLY A 126 -20.16 -16.28 -3.02
C GLY A 126 -20.22 -17.43 -4.03
N GLU A 127 -19.15 -18.19 -4.27
CA GLU A 127 -19.04 -19.12 -5.40
C GLU A 127 -18.98 -20.60 -5.03
N GLY A 128 -19.50 -21.01 -3.89
CA GLY A 128 -19.53 -22.41 -3.50
C GLY A 128 -19.13 -22.68 -2.06
N LYS A 129 -18.42 -23.77 -1.80
CA LYS A 129 -17.93 -24.10 -0.46
C LYS A 129 -16.77 -23.19 -0.09
N ALA A 130 -17.01 -22.20 0.76
CA ALA A 130 -15.99 -21.38 1.34
C ALA A 130 -14.89 -22.24 1.99
N GLN A 131 -13.67 -22.13 1.49
CA GLN A 131 -12.50 -22.77 2.09
C GLN A 131 -11.72 -21.72 2.87
N SER A 132 -11.30 -22.07 4.08
CA SER A 132 -10.40 -21.21 4.83
C SER A 132 -9.09 -21.03 4.06
N TYR A 133 -8.81 -19.81 3.65
CA TYR A 133 -7.68 -19.46 2.79
C TYR A 133 -6.54 -18.81 3.58
N GLY A 134 -6.87 -18.10 4.65
CA GLY A 134 -5.88 -17.41 5.48
C GLY A 134 -6.50 -16.76 6.69
N TRP A 135 -5.85 -15.71 7.18
CA TRP A 135 -6.25 -15.01 8.41
C TRP A 135 -6.05 -13.52 8.25
N VAL A 136 -6.93 -12.73 8.86
CA VAL A 136 -6.81 -11.27 8.94
C VAL A 136 -6.98 -10.81 10.38
N ALA A 137 -6.18 -9.83 10.80
CA ALA A 137 -6.34 -9.18 12.09
C ALA A 137 -7.65 -8.38 12.14
N ILE A 138 -8.41 -8.55 13.21
CA ILE A 138 -9.72 -7.91 13.36
C ILE A 138 -9.61 -6.44 13.71
N GLN A 139 -9.13 -5.62 12.78
CA GLN A 139 -8.89 -4.17 12.97
C GLN A 139 -10.16 -3.39 13.39
N TRP A 140 -11.36 -3.93 13.16
CA TRP A 140 -12.63 -3.40 13.69
C TRP A 140 -12.80 -3.60 15.20
N ASN A 141 -11.98 -4.42 15.85
CA ASN A 141 -11.85 -4.43 17.31
C ASN A 141 -10.99 -3.24 17.75
N THR A 142 -11.57 -2.34 18.53
CA THR A 142 -10.91 -1.08 18.93
C THR A 142 -9.65 -1.31 19.77
N ALA A 143 -9.65 -2.32 20.65
CA ALA A 143 -8.48 -2.62 21.47
C ALA A 143 -7.31 -3.15 20.63
N LEU A 144 -7.60 -4.05 19.69
CA LEU A 144 -6.60 -4.57 18.75
C LEU A 144 -6.05 -3.44 17.85
N ARG A 145 -6.94 -2.65 17.27
CA ARG A 145 -6.53 -1.50 16.43
C ARG A 145 -5.64 -0.53 17.21
N LYS A 146 -5.95 -0.28 18.49
CA LYS A 146 -5.08 0.56 19.33
C LYS A 146 -3.69 -0.04 19.52
N SER A 147 -3.57 -1.35 19.68
CA SER A 147 -2.25 -2.01 19.74
C SER A 147 -1.49 -1.86 18.43
N TYR A 148 -2.16 -2.00 17.28
CA TYR A 148 -1.57 -1.77 15.97
C TYR A 148 -1.09 -0.32 15.80
N GLN A 149 -1.89 0.66 16.21
CA GLN A 149 -1.52 2.08 16.19
C GLN A 149 -0.34 2.38 17.13
N ASN A 150 -0.23 1.69 18.25
CA ASN A 150 0.95 1.81 19.13
C ASN A 150 2.22 1.31 18.41
N LEU A 151 2.16 0.16 17.72
CA LEU A 151 3.27 -0.31 16.89
C LEU A 151 3.66 0.74 15.84
N LEU A 152 2.69 1.31 15.11
CA LEU A 152 2.94 2.36 14.12
C LEU A 152 3.61 3.60 14.75
N SER A 153 3.21 3.96 15.97
CA SER A 153 3.82 5.08 16.70
C SER A 153 5.27 4.82 17.06
N GLU A 154 5.59 3.63 17.55
CA GLU A 154 6.98 3.26 17.89
C GLU A 154 7.87 3.16 16.64
N LEU A 155 7.34 2.55 15.57
CA LEU A 155 8.04 2.54 14.27
C LEU A 155 8.33 3.96 13.76
N ALA A 156 7.38 4.88 13.91
CA ALA A 156 7.59 6.26 13.48
C ALA A 156 8.63 6.99 14.33
N LYS A 157 8.70 6.74 15.64
CA LYS A 157 9.74 7.31 16.51
C LYS A 157 11.14 6.91 16.04
N GLU A 158 11.32 5.65 15.65
CA GLU A 158 12.63 5.12 15.25
C GLU A 158 12.97 5.43 13.79
N PHE A 159 12.01 5.39 12.86
CA PHE A 159 12.30 5.32 11.44
C PHE A 159 11.79 6.48 10.60
N ASP A 160 10.93 7.39 11.11
CA ASP A 160 10.40 8.50 10.31
C ASP A 160 11.50 9.44 9.80
N GLY A 161 11.66 9.50 8.49
CA GLY A 161 12.71 10.23 7.79
C GLY A 161 14.03 9.45 7.61
N ARG A 162 14.14 8.23 8.15
CA ARG A 162 15.25 7.30 7.89
C ARG A 162 14.91 6.28 6.79
N ILE A 163 13.64 6.03 6.58
CA ILE A 163 13.09 5.14 5.54
C ILE A 163 12.38 5.96 4.47
N ALA A 164 12.21 5.40 3.28
CA ALA A 164 11.44 6.04 2.21
C ALA A 164 9.95 6.09 2.55
N GLY A 165 9.41 5.03 3.10
CA GLY A 165 8.01 4.99 3.49
C GLY A 165 7.61 3.74 4.26
N ILE A 166 6.36 3.79 4.74
CA ILE A 166 5.66 2.64 5.32
C ILE A 166 4.46 2.30 4.45
N ASN A 167 4.24 1.02 4.24
CA ASN A 167 3.10 0.49 3.48
C ASN A 167 2.20 -0.33 4.39
N LEU A 168 0.93 0.04 4.46
CA LEU A 168 -0.08 -0.72 5.18
C LEU A 168 -0.64 -1.83 4.27
N PRO A 169 -1.14 -2.94 4.84
CA PRO A 169 -1.65 -4.09 4.11
C PRO A 169 -2.80 -3.71 3.17
N GLU A 170 -3.11 -4.59 2.20
CA GLU A 170 -4.20 -4.37 1.27
C GLU A 170 -5.57 -4.33 1.95
N THR A 171 -6.53 -3.63 1.32
CA THR A 171 -7.89 -3.51 1.84
C THR A 171 -8.79 -4.70 1.53
N ALA A 172 -8.39 -5.58 0.62
CA ALA A 172 -9.17 -6.76 0.28
C ALA A 172 -9.15 -7.77 1.43
N VAL A 173 -10.34 -8.14 1.89
CA VAL A 173 -10.57 -9.23 2.84
C VAL A 173 -11.89 -9.91 2.51
N ASP A 174 -11.92 -11.23 2.62
CA ASP A 174 -13.12 -12.04 2.42
C ASP A 174 -13.48 -12.76 3.71
N ILE A 175 -14.57 -12.34 4.34
CA ILE A 175 -15.05 -12.87 5.61
C ILE A 175 -16.39 -13.57 5.39
N ASP A 176 -16.53 -14.81 5.88
CA ASP A 176 -17.84 -15.45 5.95
C ASP A 176 -18.69 -14.79 7.04
N MET A 177 -19.45 -13.79 6.65
CA MET A 177 -20.31 -13.02 7.57
C MET A 177 -21.36 -13.86 8.29
N LYS A 178 -21.70 -15.05 7.78
CA LYS A 178 -22.66 -15.95 8.44
C LYS A 178 -22.03 -16.69 9.61
N GLN A 179 -20.73 -16.93 9.55
CA GLN A 179 -19.99 -17.63 10.60
C GLN A 179 -19.19 -16.67 11.49
N ASP A 180 -19.08 -15.41 11.12
CA ASP A 180 -18.34 -14.41 11.89
C ASP A 180 -18.93 -14.20 13.29
N LYS A 181 -18.05 -14.21 14.29
CA LYS A 181 -18.38 -13.92 15.70
C LYS A 181 -17.64 -12.69 16.23
N THR A 182 -16.89 -12.02 15.38
CA THR A 182 -16.05 -10.86 15.77
C THR A 182 -16.80 -9.55 15.62
N GLY A 183 -18.03 -9.59 15.07
CA GLY A 183 -18.84 -8.42 14.79
C GLY A 183 -18.32 -7.64 13.59
N PHE A 184 -17.82 -8.34 12.57
CA PHE A 184 -17.47 -7.75 11.30
C PHE A 184 -18.69 -7.08 10.65
N SER A 185 -18.47 -5.93 10.07
CA SER A 185 -19.31 -5.36 9.02
C SER A 185 -18.44 -4.52 8.10
N CYS A 186 -18.85 -4.39 6.86
CA CYS A 186 -18.06 -3.69 5.85
C CYS A 186 -17.83 -2.21 6.23
N ASP A 187 -18.84 -1.54 6.79
CA ASP A 187 -18.69 -0.18 7.30
C ASP A 187 -17.73 -0.07 8.47
N ARG A 188 -17.78 -1.01 9.43
CA ARG A 188 -16.85 -1.02 10.57
C ARG A 188 -15.42 -1.30 10.11
N TYR A 189 -15.25 -2.21 9.15
CA TYR A 189 -13.96 -2.49 8.56
C TYR A 189 -13.41 -1.26 7.83
N PHE A 190 -14.20 -0.67 6.93
CA PHE A 190 -13.83 0.56 6.22
C PHE A 190 -13.41 1.69 7.18
N ALA A 191 -14.20 1.91 8.24
CA ALA A 191 -13.91 2.93 9.24
C ALA A 191 -12.60 2.64 9.99
N ALA A 192 -12.33 1.37 10.30
CA ALA A 192 -11.11 0.94 10.99
C ALA A 192 -9.85 1.14 10.13
N GLU A 193 -9.90 0.77 8.87
CA GLU A 193 -8.78 0.98 7.93
C GLU A 193 -8.52 2.47 7.69
N LEU A 194 -9.60 3.27 7.56
CA LEU A 194 -9.49 4.72 7.43
C LEU A 194 -8.84 5.36 8.67
N ASP A 195 -9.17 4.86 9.88
CA ASP A 195 -8.57 5.31 11.14
C ASP A 195 -7.08 4.94 11.22
N ASN A 196 -6.72 3.71 10.81
CA ASN A 196 -5.33 3.26 10.80
C ASN A 196 -4.46 4.11 9.86
N ILE A 197 -4.90 4.34 8.63
CA ILE A 197 -4.10 5.11 7.66
C ILE A 197 -4.00 6.59 8.05
N LYS A 198 -5.08 7.15 8.62
CA LYS A 198 -5.06 8.49 9.20
C LYS A 198 -4.04 8.60 10.32
N PHE A 199 -4.05 7.61 11.24
CA PHE A 199 -3.10 7.57 12.35
C PHE A 199 -1.67 7.40 11.84
N ALA A 200 -1.42 6.49 10.89
CA ALA A 200 -0.10 6.33 10.29
C ALA A 200 0.43 7.66 9.73
N ARG A 201 -0.40 8.41 8.99
CA ARG A 201 -0.02 9.74 8.45
C ARG A 201 0.25 10.78 9.54
N GLN A 202 -0.42 10.67 10.69
CA GLN A 202 -0.19 11.59 11.81
C GLN A 202 1.16 11.36 12.49
N VAL A 203 1.63 10.11 12.57
CA VAL A 203 2.88 9.76 13.25
C VAL A 203 4.09 9.78 12.31
N PHE A 204 3.96 9.33 11.07
CA PHE A 204 5.01 9.45 10.05
C PHE A 204 4.87 10.80 9.33
N LYS A 205 5.74 11.75 9.62
CA LYS A 205 5.68 13.11 9.09
C LYS A 205 6.59 13.37 7.90
N LYS A 206 7.69 12.61 7.80
CA LYS A 206 8.75 12.79 6.80
C LYS A 206 8.73 11.69 5.74
N SER A 207 8.48 10.46 6.14
CA SER A 207 8.41 9.31 5.26
C SER A 207 7.05 9.21 4.56
N TYR A 208 6.98 8.60 3.40
CA TYR A 208 5.72 8.31 2.74
C TYR A 208 4.90 7.33 3.56
N VAL A 209 3.58 7.53 3.54
CA VAL A 209 2.61 6.60 4.10
C VAL A 209 1.73 6.12 2.96
N VAL A 210 1.77 4.83 2.68
CA VAL A 210 1.05 4.21 1.55
C VAL A 210 0.06 3.19 2.09
N GLN A 211 -1.14 3.16 1.54
CA GLN A 211 -2.11 2.09 1.74
C GLN A 211 -2.25 1.29 0.45
N TYR A 212 -2.11 -0.02 0.53
CA TYR A 212 -2.54 -0.87 -0.58
C TYR A 212 -4.07 -0.92 -0.59
N VAL A 213 -4.65 -0.49 -1.70
CA VAL A 213 -6.08 -0.51 -1.94
C VAL A 213 -6.38 -1.30 -3.20
N ASN A 214 -7.10 -2.41 -3.03
CA ASN A 214 -7.44 -3.33 -4.11
C ASN A 214 -8.96 -3.43 -4.25
N PHE A 215 -9.61 -4.13 -3.31
CA PHE A 215 -11.05 -4.22 -3.21
C PHE A 215 -11.48 -3.84 -1.79
N TRP A 216 -12.74 -3.46 -1.64
CA TRP A 216 -13.37 -3.35 -0.34
C TRP A 216 -14.40 -4.46 -0.18
N PRO A 217 -14.49 -5.14 0.97
CA PRO A 217 -15.56 -6.09 1.20
C PRO A 217 -16.93 -5.43 1.03
N CYS A 218 -17.89 -6.17 0.53
CA CYS A 218 -19.23 -5.73 0.17
C CYS A 218 -19.33 -4.73 -1.00
N GLU A 219 -18.25 -4.17 -1.50
CA GLU A 219 -18.29 -3.19 -2.57
C GLU A 219 -18.01 -3.81 -3.93
N TRP A 220 -18.87 -3.51 -4.89
CA TRP A 220 -18.65 -3.79 -6.29
C TRP A 220 -19.08 -2.61 -7.14
N ASP A 221 -18.22 -2.18 -8.05
CA ASP A 221 -18.49 -1.00 -8.91
C ASP A 221 -18.80 0.28 -8.10
N ASN A 222 -18.12 0.43 -6.96
CA ASN A 222 -18.26 1.58 -6.05
C ASN A 222 -19.70 1.80 -5.50
N ASP A 223 -20.51 0.75 -5.40
CA ASP A 223 -21.90 0.84 -4.94
C ASP A 223 -22.05 1.26 -3.46
N HIS A 224 -21.06 0.97 -2.61
CA HIS A 224 -20.94 1.47 -1.23
C HIS A 224 -20.11 2.75 -1.10
N GLN A 225 -19.52 3.23 -2.20
CA GLN A 225 -18.67 4.43 -2.25
C GLN A 225 -17.42 4.37 -1.36
N TYR A 226 -16.98 3.19 -0.92
CA TYR A 226 -15.76 3.07 -0.12
C TYR A 226 -14.53 3.49 -0.92
N MET A 227 -14.40 2.99 -2.15
CA MET A 227 -13.29 3.33 -3.02
C MET A 227 -13.21 4.84 -3.29
N SER A 228 -14.32 5.45 -3.71
CA SER A 228 -14.35 6.90 -4.00
C SER A 228 -14.09 7.76 -2.76
N ARG A 229 -14.64 7.39 -1.60
CA ARG A 229 -14.41 8.09 -0.32
C ARG A 229 -12.94 7.96 0.10
N PHE A 230 -12.35 6.78 -0.05
CA PHE A 230 -10.98 6.52 0.34
C PHE A 230 -9.99 7.30 -0.53
N PHE A 231 -10.12 7.26 -1.85
CA PHE A 231 -9.28 8.04 -2.77
C PHE A 231 -9.40 9.55 -2.54
N ASN A 232 -10.61 10.05 -2.31
CA ASN A 232 -10.81 11.46 -1.96
C ASN A 232 -10.15 11.83 -0.63
N PHE A 233 -10.21 10.95 0.37
CA PHE A 233 -9.53 11.15 1.64
C PHE A 233 -8.01 11.15 1.46
N ALA A 234 -7.45 10.18 0.77
CA ALA A 234 -6.01 10.04 0.56
C ALA A 234 -5.43 11.27 -0.15
N SER A 235 -6.08 11.73 -1.23
CA SER A 235 -5.62 12.89 -2.00
C SER A 235 -5.60 14.21 -1.19
N LYS A 236 -6.47 14.34 -0.18
CA LYS A 236 -6.53 15.53 0.67
C LYS A 236 -5.59 15.49 1.86
N ASN A 237 -5.05 14.31 2.21
CA ASN A 237 -4.29 14.10 3.44
C ASN A 237 -2.82 13.70 3.22
N LYS A 238 -2.28 13.87 2.02
CA LYS A 238 -0.90 13.47 1.67
C LYS A 238 -0.64 12.00 2.01
N ILE A 239 -1.55 11.14 1.57
CA ILE A 239 -1.46 9.71 1.70
C ILE A 239 -1.22 9.12 0.32
N GLY A 240 -0.18 8.31 0.20
CA GLY A 240 0.09 7.51 -0.98
C GLY A 240 -0.86 6.31 -1.04
N LEU A 241 -1.19 5.89 -2.24
CA LEU A 241 -1.95 4.68 -2.49
C LEU A 241 -1.15 3.72 -3.37
N GLY A 242 -1.46 2.44 -3.26
CA GLY A 242 -0.86 1.42 -4.08
C GLY A 242 -1.75 0.21 -4.21
N GLY A 243 -1.20 -0.86 -4.74
CA GLY A 243 -1.87 -2.15 -4.83
C GLY A 243 -0.86 -3.28 -4.85
N PRO A 244 -1.25 -4.47 -4.37
CA PRO A 244 -0.35 -5.62 -4.33
C PRO A 244 -0.01 -6.15 -5.72
N ASP A 245 -0.83 -5.83 -6.72
CA ASP A 245 -0.72 -6.39 -8.07
C ASP A 245 -0.93 -5.34 -9.15
N ILE A 246 -0.01 -5.28 -10.10
CA ILE A 246 -0.25 -4.69 -11.42
C ILE A 246 -0.69 -5.82 -12.34
N VAL A 247 -1.99 -5.90 -12.66
CA VAL A 247 -2.56 -6.91 -13.55
C VAL A 247 -3.22 -6.20 -14.73
N PRO A 248 -2.47 -5.83 -15.77
CA PRO A 248 -3.03 -5.05 -16.87
C PRO A 248 -4.22 -5.77 -17.51
N TYR A 249 -5.29 -5.00 -17.77
CA TYR A 249 -6.52 -5.46 -18.44
C TYR A 249 -7.35 -6.50 -17.68
N GLN A 250 -7.02 -6.81 -16.43
CA GLN A 250 -7.84 -7.72 -15.62
C GLN A 250 -9.19 -7.06 -15.31
N SER A 251 -10.27 -7.73 -15.68
CA SER A 251 -11.62 -7.13 -15.68
C SER A 251 -12.09 -6.64 -14.31
N ALA A 252 -11.81 -7.40 -13.25
CA ALA A 252 -12.20 -7.02 -11.89
C ALA A 252 -11.49 -5.73 -11.43
N GLN A 253 -10.18 -5.65 -11.59
CA GLN A 253 -9.39 -4.47 -11.25
C GLN A 253 -9.73 -3.27 -12.15
N MET A 254 -9.92 -3.51 -13.46
CA MET A 254 -10.32 -2.48 -14.42
C MET A 254 -11.71 -1.90 -14.12
N LYS A 255 -12.54 -2.63 -13.38
CA LYS A 255 -13.85 -2.15 -12.94
C LYS A 255 -13.80 -1.47 -11.58
N ASN A 256 -13.12 -2.07 -10.60
CA ASN A 256 -13.28 -1.71 -9.19
C ASN A 256 -12.16 -0.81 -8.63
N ALA A 257 -10.91 -0.96 -9.06
CA ALA A 257 -9.77 -0.27 -8.45
C ALA A 257 -9.06 0.68 -9.42
N TYR A 258 -8.62 0.20 -10.56
CA TYR A 258 -7.76 0.96 -11.48
C TYR A 258 -8.35 2.24 -12.05
N PRO A 259 -9.67 2.38 -12.32
CA PRO A 259 -10.26 3.65 -12.75
C PRO A 259 -10.08 4.77 -11.72
N PHE A 260 -9.99 4.44 -10.43
CA PHE A 260 -9.72 5.43 -9.39
C PHE A 260 -8.27 5.90 -9.43
N PHE A 261 -7.31 5.00 -9.58
CA PHE A 261 -5.90 5.38 -9.79
C PHE A 261 -5.77 6.30 -11.00
N ASN A 262 -6.38 5.94 -12.13
CA ASN A 262 -6.37 6.76 -13.33
C ASN A 262 -6.96 8.16 -13.11
N ARG A 263 -8.12 8.27 -12.45
CA ARG A 263 -8.79 9.55 -12.13
C ARG A 263 -7.98 10.43 -11.17
N TYR A 264 -7.23 9.82 -10.27
CA TYR A 264 -6.41 10.50 -9.28
C TYR A 264 -4.93 10.61 -9.65
N LYS A 265 -4.57 10.27 -10.88
CA LYS A 265 -3.20 10.42 -11.38
C LYS A 265 -2.70 11.86 -11.19
N GLY A 266 -1.54 12.01 -10.56
CA GLY A 266 -0.96 13.31 -10.21
C GLY A 266 -1.64 14.06 -9.05
N LYS A 267 -2.61 13.43 -8.35
CA LYS A 267 -3.31 14.03 -7.20
C LYS A 267 -3.03 13.33 -5.87
N LEU A 268 -2.45 12.14 -5.93
CA LEU A 268 -2.00 11.39 -4.75
C LEU A 268 -0.57 11.79 -4.41
N ASP A 269 -0.19 11.66 -3.13
CA ASP A 269 1.16 11.96 -2.65
C ASP A 269 2.19 11.01 -3.27
N LEU A 270 1.82 9.75 -3.44
CA LEU A 270 2.60 8.70 -4.08
C LEU A 270 1.64 7.62 -4.62
N VAL A 271 2.00 7.02 -5.76
CA VAL A 271 1.40 5.76 -6.23
C VAL A 271 2.50 4.70 -6.29
N ALA A 272 2.38 3.67 -5.46
CA ALA A 272 3.37 2.59 -5.34
C ALA A 272 2.70 1.23 -5.52
N MET A 273 3.03 0.54 -6.60
CA MET A 273 2.35 -0.68 -7.03
C MET A 273 3.32 -1.85 -7.04
N ALA A 274 2.86 -3.05 -6.70
CA ALA A 274 3.68 -4.24 -6.77
C ALA A 274 3.40 -5.09 -8.03
N VAL A 275 4.38 -5.86 -8.43
CA VAL A 275 4.26 -6.96 -9.40
C VAL A 275 4.85 -8.20 -8.74
N GLN A 276 4.00 -9.13 -8.37
CA GLN A 276 4.39 -10.34 -7.62
C GLN A 276 3.70 -11.59 -8.18
N GLU A 277 4.00 -12.75 -7.63
CA GLU A 277 3.28 -13.97 -7.95
C GLU A 277 1.81 -13.89 -7.41
N PRO A 278 0.80 -14.41 -8.13
CA PRO A 278 0.92 -15.12 -9.40
C PRO A 278 0.88 -14.22 -10.66
N THR A 279 0.85 -12.89 -10.50
CA THR A 279 0.71 -11.91 -11.60
C THR A 279 1.73 -12.09 -12.71
N LEU A 280 2.96 -12.48 -12.35
CA LEU A 280 4.05 -12.74 -13.31
C LEU A 280 3.75 -13.88 -14.28
N THR A 281 2.80 -14.77 -13.94
CA THR A 281 2.41 -15.90 -14.78
C THR A 281 1.23 -15.60 -15.70
N TYR A 282 0.61 -14.43 -15.58
CA TYR A 282 -0.56 -14.07 -16.35
C TYR A 282 -0.23 -13.77 -17.80
N THR A 283 -1.16 -14.14 -18.68
CA THR A 283 -1.06 -13.91 -20.10
C THR A 283 -1.73 -12.61 -20.50
N ASN A 284 -1.02 -11.78 -21.24
CA ASN A 284 -1.57 -10.58 -21.84
C ASN A 284 -2.72 -10.94 -22.82
N PRO A 285 -3.95 -10.48 -22.57
CA PRO A 285 -5.11 -10.85 -23.39
C PRO A 285 -5.02 -10.37 -24.83
N LYS A 286 -4.18 -9.35 -25.11
CA LYS A 286 -3.99 -8.80 -26.46
C LYS A 286 -2.96 -9.61 -27.26
N THR A 287 -1.83 -9.95 -26.66
CA THR A 287 -0.72 -10.63 -27.35
C THR A 287 -0.76 -12.15 -27.22
N LYS A 288 -1.53 -12.68 -26.28
CA LYS A 288 -1.60 -14.11 -25.91
C LYS A 288 -0.27 -14.68 -25.44
N LYS A 289 0.64 -13.81 -24.97
CA LYS A 289 1.95 -14.16 -24.41
C LYS A 289 2.06 -13.69 -22.96
N PRO A 290 2.97 -14.22 -22.14
CA PRO A 290 3.27 -13.65 -20.83
C PRO A 290 3.59 -12.17 -20.93
N PHE A 291 3.21 -11.40 -19.92
CA PHE A 291 3.55 -9.98 -19.87
C PHE A 291 5.06 -9.77 -19.79
N THR A 292 5.53 -8.75 -20.47
CA THR A 292 6.91 -8.26 -20.39
C THR A 292 7.05 -7.19 -19.31
N GLN A 293 8.28 -6.92 -18.85
CA GLN A 293 8.57 -5.79 -17.96
C GLN A 293 8.04 -4.47 -18.50
N GLN A 294 8.25 -4.25 -19.80
CA GLN A 294 7.82 -3.00 -20.44
C GLN A 294 6.29 -2.85 -20.42
N GLU A 295 5.53 -3.91 -20.65
CA GLU A 295 4.07 -3.86 -20.62
C GLU A 295 3.52 -3.55 -19.21
N PHE A 296 4.14 -4.09 -18.15
CA PHE A 296 3.83 -3.72 -16.78
C PHE A 296 4.17 -2.24 -16.51
N THR A 297 5.36 -1.81 -16.92
CA THR A 297 5.83 -0.44 -16.70
C THR A 297 4.96 0.58 -17.44
N ASP A 298 4.63 0.32 -18.70
CA ASP A 298 3.78 1.20 -19.50
C ASP A 298 2.38 1.34 -18.91
N PHE A 299 1.80 0.24 -18.45
CA PHE A 299 0.49 0.29 -17.79
C PHE A 299 0.55 1.01 -16.43
N ALA A 300 1.57 0.75 -15.64
CA ALA A 300 1.79 1.43 -14.35
C ALA A 300 1.94 2.94 -14.53
N GLU A 301 2.79 3.37 -15.46
CA GLU A 301 3.04 4.79 -15.73
C GLU A 301 1.84 5.47 -16.39
N SER A 302 1.40 4.94 -17.52
CA SER A 302 0.41 5.62 -18.37
C SER A 302 -1.00 5.57 -17.80
N TYR A 303 -1.42 4.43 -17.23
CA TYR A 303 -2.78 4.25 -16.74
C TYR A 303 -2.90 4.48 -15.23
N LEU A 304 -2.07 3.85 -14.41
CA LEU A 304 -2.16 3.95 -12.96
C LEU A 304 -1.50 5.21 -12.39
N GLY A 305 -0.57 5.83 -13.11
CA GLY A 305 0.22 6.97 -12.62
C GLY A 305 1.19 6.58 -11.52
N ALA A 306 1.73 5.36 -11.57
CA ALA A 306 2.65 4.85 -10.57
C ALA A 306 3.98 5.64 -10.56
N ASN A 307 4.47 5.93 -9.37
CA ASN A 307 5.77 6.53 -9.13
C ASN A 307 6.81 5.46 -8.78
N ILE A 308 6.37 4.34 -8.21
CA ILE A 308 7.20 3.22 -7.79
C ILE A 308 6.55 1.91 -8.24
N ILE A 309 7.37 0.99 -8.72
CA ILE A 309 6.99 -0.41 -8.93
C ILE A 309 7.88 -1.27 -8.02
N PHE A 310 7.24 -2.09 -7.18
CA PHE A 310 7.89 -3.12 -6.37
C PHE A 310 7.88 -4.44 -7.13
N TRP A 311 9.03 -4.88 -7.62
CA TRP A 311 9.19 -6.12 -8.37
C TRP A 311 9.49 -7.28 -7.44
N SER A 312 8.75 -8.36 -7.51
CA SER A 312 9.15 -9.61 -6.86
C SER A 312 10.56 -10.00 -7.27
N ALA A 313 11.38 -10.42 -6.31
CA ALA A 313 12.72 -10.88 -6.57
C ALA A 313 12.79 -12.11 -7.52
N THR A 314 11.65 -12.81 -7.68
CA THR A 314 11.51 -13.94 -8.61
C THR A 314 11.29 -13.53 -10.07
N THR A 315 11.10 -12.25 -10.32
CA THR A 315 10.79 -11.67 -11.64
C THR A 315 11.82 -12.07 -12.70
N PRO A 316 11.40 -12.62 -13.86
CA PRO A 316 12.32 -13.21 -14.84
C PRO A 316 13.39 -12.25 -15.37
N TRP A 317 13.04 -10.98 -15.61
CA TRP A 317 13.98 -9.98 -16.15
C TRP A 317 14.98 -9.43 -15.13
N LEU A 318 14.84 -9.78 -13.86
CA LEU A 318 15.85 -9.48 -12.83
C LEU A 318 16.95 -10.53 -12.78
N LYS A 319 16.73 -11.70 -13.39
CA LYS A 319 17.69 -12.82 -13.44
C LYS A 319 18.62 -12.79 -14.66
N GLN A 320 18.47 -11.78 -15.51
CA GLN A 320 19.26 -11.63 -16.75
C GLN A 320 20.50 -10.80 -16.54
#